data_a781971a1f8ae314fb7dfe57d8d34d0b
#
_entry.id   a781971a1f8ae314fb7dfe57d8d34d0b
#
_cell.length_a   1.000
_cell.length_b   1.000
_cell.length_c   1.000
_cell.angle_alpha   90.00
_cell.angle_beta   90.00
_cell.angle_gamma   90.00
#
_symmetry.space_group_name_H-M   'P 1'
#
loop_
_entity.id
_entity.type
_entity.pdbx_description
1 polymer ?
#
loop_
_entity_poly.entity_id
_entity_poly.type
_entity_poly.pdbx_seq_one_letter_code
_entity_poly.pdbx_strand_id
1 'polypeptide(L)'
;MILHTHVHFKKLDPEAVMPVYGTEYSAGADLVSISDVTIAAGETAMVHTGLALEIPSGLVGLVCARSGLASRHGIAPSNKVGVIDSDYRGEIMVSLHNHSKEPWQIVKGDRIAQLILMPYIMADFDETDELHETGRGEGGFGSTGRN
;
A
#
# COMPACT_ATOMS: atom_id res chain seq x y z
N MET A 1 -8.54 -12.62 18.44
CA MET A 1 -8.02 -11.46 19.21
C MET A 1 -7.39 -10.51 18.21
N ILE A 2 -7.81 -9.23 18.17
CA ILE A 2 -7.19 -8.21 17.33
C ILE A 2 -6.06 -7.58 18.15
N LEU A 3 -4.86 -7.53 17.57
CA LEU A 3 -3.72 -6.84 18.17
C LEU A 3 -3.80 -5.35 17.85
N HIS A 4 -3.56 -4.51 18.84
CA HIS A 4 -3.52 -3.06 18.67
C HIS A 4 -2.11 -2.54 18.94
N THR A 5 -1.72 -1.51 18.20
CA THR A 5 -0.49 -0.77 18.42
C THR A 5 -0.75 0.72 18.27
N HIS A 6 0.10 1.53 18.88
CA HIS A 6 0.06 2.98 18.72
C HIS A 6 1.00 3.41 17.61
N VAL A 7 0.51 4.26 16.70
CA VAL A 7 1.30 4.89 15.64
C VAL A 7 1.15 6.40 15.79
N HIS A 8 2.27 7.09 15.99
CA HIS A 8 2.25 8.54 15.94
C HIS A 8 2.14 9.00 14.49
N PHE A 9 1.35 10.02 14.25
CA PHE A 9 1.27 10.67 12.95
C PHE A 9 1.48 12.17 13.09
N LYS A 10 2.05 12.75 12.05
CA LYS A 10 2.23 14.19 11.92
C LYS A 10 1.50 14.66 10.66
N LYS A 11 0.71 15.71 10.79
CA LYS A 11 0.20 16.45 9.64
C LYS A 11 1.32 17.36 9.12
N LEU A 12 1.71 17.12 7.86
CA LEU A 12 2.62 17.98 7.10
C LEU A 12 1.86 19.07 6.36
N ASP A 13 0.56 18.85 6.17
CA ASP A 13 -0.39 19.78 5.58
C ASP A 13 -1.62 19.87 6.50
N PRO A 14 -2.19 21.07 6.74
CA PRO A 14 -3.36 21.25 7.59
C PRO A 14 -4.59 20.47 7.10
N GLU A 15 -4.66 20.19 5.79
CA GLU A 15 -5.74 19.42 5.16
C GLU A 15 -5.59 17.90 5.33
N ALA A 16 -4.46 17.43 5.87
CA ALA A 16 -4.22 16.01 6.08
C ALA A 16 -5.27 15.39 7.02
N VAL A 17 -5.74 14.21 6.65
CA VAL A 17 -6.77 13.45 7.38
C VAL A 17 -6.12 12.24 8.04
N MET A 18 -6.36 12.06 9.35
CA MET A 18 -5.91 10.87 10.06
C MET A 18 -6.49 9.60 9.40
N PRO A 19 -5.69 8.56 9.16
CA PRO A 19 -6.20 7.29 8.62
C PRO A 19 -7.29 6.70 9.53
N VAL A 20 -8.38 6.22 8.93
CA VAL A 20 -9.54 5.70 9.68
C VAL A 20 -9.92 4.33 9.15
N TYR A 21 -10.28 3.43 10.05
CA TYR A 21 -10.85 2.13 9.70
C TYR A 21 -12.34 2.28 9.36
N GLY A 22 -12.78 1.67 8.27
CA GLY A 22 -14.17 1.73 7.83
C GLY A 22 -15.14 0.99 8.76
N THR A 23 -14.68 -0.07 9.42
CA THR A 23 -15.42 -0.86 10.41
C THR A 23 -14.49 -1.31 11.53
N GLU A 24 -15.05 -1.81 12.64
CA GLU A 24 -14.30 -2.37 13.78
C GLU A 24 -13.31 -3.47 13.37
N TYR A 25 -13.63 -4.24 12.33
CA TYR A 25 -12.82 -5.38 11.86
C TYR A 25 -12.07 -5.10 10.55
N SER A 26 -12.06 -3.87 10.06
CA SER A 26 -11.27 -3.51 8.88
C SER A 26 -9.78 -3.65 9.19
N ALA A 27 -9.03 -4.33 8.31
CA ALA A 27 -7.59 -4.46 8.43
C ALA A 27 -6.83 -3.24 7.88
N GLY A 28 -7.42 -2.53 6.91
CA GLY A 28 -6.84 -1.35 6.27
C GLY A 28 -7.49 -0.06 6.77
N ALA A 29 -6.65 0.91 7.13
CA ALA A 29 -7.07 2.28 7.40
C ALA A 29 -7.04 3.11 6.11
N ASP A 30 -8.10 3.82 5.80
CA ASP A 30 -8.21 4.61 4.58
C ASP A 30 -7.21 5.79 4.57
N LEU A 31 -6.51 5.96 3.45
CA LEU A 31 -5.69 7.12 3.12
C LEU A 31 -6.47 8.04 2.18
N VAL A 32 -6.42 9.33 2.46
CA VAL A 32 -7.25 10.35 1.82
C VAL A 32 -6.39 11.34 1.05
N SER A 33 -6.82 11.72 -0.16
CA SER A 33 -6.19 12.78 -0.95
C SER A 33 -6.44 14.16 -0.33
N ILE A 34 -5.41 15.00 -0.27
CA ILE A 34 -5.52 16.41 0.15
C ILE A 34 -5.72 17.39 -1.01
N SER A 35 -5.76 16.89 -2.25
CA SER A 35 -5.86 17.72 -3.45
C SER A 35 -6.64 17.04 -4.56
N ASP A 36 -7.09 17.84 -5.52
CA ASP A 36 -7.67 17.35 -6.76
C ASP A 36 -6.55 16.93 -7.72
N VAL A 37 -6.67 15.74 -8.31
CA VAL A 37 -5.70 15.19 -9.27
C VAL A 37 -6.44 14.49 -10.39
N THR A 38 -6.16 14.86 -11.64
CA THR A 38 -6.67 14.14 -12.81
C THR A 38 -5.58 13.19 -13.33
N ILE A 39 -5.93 11.90 -13.45
CA ILE A 39 -5.03 10.87 -13.98
C ILE A 39 -5.56 10.46 -15.36
N ALA A 40 -4.84 10.83 -16.42
CA ALA A 40 -5.22 10.44 -17.78
C ALA A 40 -5.19 8.90 -17.95
N ALA A 41 -5.87 8.40 -18.96
CA ALA A 41 -5.87 6.97 -19.29
C ALA A 41 -4.44 6.46 -19.53
N GLY A 42 -4.06 5.39 -18.84
CA GLY A 42 -2.71 4.80 -18.95
C GLY A 42 -1.61 5.57 -18.23
N GLU A 43 -1.92 6.67 -17.57
CA GLU A 43 -0.94 7.50 -16.87
C GLU A 43 -0.88 7.20 -15.36
N THR A 44 0.16 7.72 -14.73
CA THR A 44 0.41 7.62 -13.29
C THR A 44 0.54 9.00 -12.69
N ALA A 45 -0.06 9.21 -11.53
CA ALA A 45 0.12 10.44 -10.76
C ALA A 45 0.45 10.13 -9.30
N MET A 46 1.28 11.00 -8.71
CA MET A 46 1.57 10.98 -7.29
C MET A 46 0.49 11.76 -6.54
N VAL A 47 -0.19 11.11 -5.62
CA VAL A 47 -1.27 11.70 -4.83
C VAL A 47 -0.82 11.89 -3.39
N HIS A 48 -0.95 13.11 -2.91
CA HIS A 48 -0.50 13.53 -1.60
C HIS A 48 -1.56 13.24 -0.52
N THR A 49 -1.12 12.78 0.65
CA THR A 49 -1.96 12.61 1.85
C THR A 49 -1.67 13.66 2.92
N GLY A 50 -0.53 14.36 2.81
CA GLY A 50 -0.07 15.32 3.81
C GLY A 50 0.30 14.69 5.16
N LEU A 51 0.47 13.37 5.24
CA LEU A 51 0.76 12.64 6.47
C LEU A 51 2.18 12.10 6.50
N ALA A 52 2.83 12.19 7.65
CA ALA A 52 4.00 11.40 8.01
C ALA A 52 3.66 10.51 9.21
N LEU A 53 4.20 9.28 9.23
CA LEU A 53 3.94 8.28 10.26
C LEU A 53 5.22 7.87 10.96
N GLU A 54 5.10 7.53 12.24
CA GLU A 54 6.13 6.86 13.02
C GLU A 54 5.64 5.43 13.32
N ILE A 55 5.96 4.52 12.39
CA ILE A 55 5.61 3.11 12.51
C ILE A 55 6.56 2.45 13.52
N PRO A 56 6.05 1.69 14.51
CA PRO A 56 6.91 0.99 15.47
C PRO A 56 7.86 0.01 14.79
N SER A 57 9.10 -0.10 15.33
CA SER A 57 10.08 -1.09 14.86
C SER A 57 9.50 -2.51 14.91
N GLY A 58 9.82 -3.32 13.91
CA GLY A 58 9.28 -4.67 13.70
C GLY A 58 7.94 -4.71 12.96
N LEU A 59 7.37 -3.54 12.63
CA LEU A 59 6.19 -3.42 11.77
C LEU A 59 6.54 -2.71 10.46
N VAL A 60 5.84 -3.07 9.40
CA VAL A 60 5.86 -2.42 8.10
C VAL A 60 4.48 -1.88 7.77
N GLY A 61 4.42 -0.70 7.16
CA GLY A 61 3.21 -0.16 6.58
C GLY A 61 3.07 -0.62 5.11
N LEU A 62 1.95 -1.24 4.77
CA LEU A 62 1.63 -1.61 3.40
C LEU A 62 0.53 -0.70 2.85
N VAL A 63 0.84 0.03 1.80
CA VAL A 63 -0.14 0.84 1.07
C VAL A 63 -0.73 0.00 -0.05
N CYS A 64 -1.99 -0.38 0.13
CA CYS A 64 -2.71 -1.29 -0.76
C CYS A 64 -3.83 -0.56 -1.52
N ALA A 65 -4.23 -1.12 -2.65
CA ALA A 65 -5.38 -0.64 -3.40
C ALA A 65 -6.67 -0.79 -2.58
N ARG A 66 -7.62 0.11 -2.83
CA ARG A 66 -9.01 -0.08 -2.41
C ARG A 66 -9.75 -0.86 -3.48
N SER A 67 -10.43 -1.95 -3.09
CA SER A 67 -11.09 -2.88 -4.00
C SER A 67 -12.07 -2.19 -4.96
N GLY A 68 -12.91 -1.28 -4.45
CA GLY A 68 -13.88 -0.57 -5.27
C GLY A 68 -13.25 0.35 -6.31
N LEU A 69 -12.20 1.09 -5.93
CA LEU A 69 -11.49 1.99 -6.83
C LEU A 69 -10.72 1.21 -7.91
N ALA A 70 -10.05 0.14 -7.51
CA ALA A 70 -9.29 -0.70 -8.43
C ALA A 70 -10.20 -1.51 -9.37
N SER A 71 -11.21 -2.22 -8.83
CA SER A 71 -12.00 -3.16 -9.61
C SER A 71 -13.04 -2.50 -10.51
N ARG A 72 -13.61 -1.35 -10.10
CA ARG A 72 -14.65 -0.65 -10.88
C ARG A 72 -14.09 0.41 -11.80
N HIS A 73 -13.00 1.06 -11.40
CA HIS A 73 -12.48 2.25 -12.09
C HIS A 73 -11.06 2.06 -12.63
N GLY A 74 -10.42 0.93 -12.31
CA GLY A 74 -9.07 0.64 -12.79
C GLY A 74 -7.99 1.52 -12.16
N ILE A 75 -8.26 2.16 -11.01
CA ILE A 75 -7.30 3.02 -10.33
C ILE A 75 -6.67 2.27 -9.17
N ALA A 76 -5.37 2.07 -9.23
CA ALA A 76 -4.62 1.32 -8.22
C ALA A 76 -3.19 1.83 -8.07
N PRO A 77 -2.51 1.53 -6.95
CA PRO A 77 -1.10 1.87 -6.79
C PRO A 77 -0.24 1.29 -7.91
N SER A 78 0.57 2.13 -8.54
CA SER A 78 1.43 1.74 -9.67
C SER A 78 2.51 0.72 -9.29
N ASN A 79 2.98 0.77 -8.05
CA ASN A 79 3.93 -0.19 -7.45
C ASN A 79 3.25 -1.45 -6.88
N LYS A 80 1.95 -1.64 -7.11
CA LYS A 80 1.10 -2.74 -6.61
C LYS A 80 0.88 -2.66 -5.10
N VAL A 81 1.94 -2.67 -4.31
CA VAL A 81 1.94 -2.47 -2.86
C VAL A 81 3.07 -1.50 -2.51
N GLY A 82 2.74 -0.41 -1.87
CA GLY A 82 3.74 0.50 -1.29
C GLY A 82 4.25 -0.06 0.03
N VAL A 83 5.56 -0.06 0.23
CA VAL A 83 6.20 -0.50 1.46
C VAL A 83 6.71 0.73 2.20
N ILE A 84 6.21 0.93 3.43
CA ILE A 84 6.61 2.02 4.31
C ILE A 84 7.41 1.44 5.47
N ASP A 85 8.70 1.73 5.46
CA ASP A 85 9.62 1.27 6.49
C ASP A 85 9.37 1.99 7.83
N SER A 86 9.69 1.33 8.94
CA SER A 86 9.45 1.88 10.28
C SER A 86 10.28 3.14 10.58
N ASP A 87 11.40 3.33 9.90
CA ASP A 87 12.28 4.50 10.02
C ASP A 87 11.98 5.62 9.00
N TYR A 88 11.00 5.42 8.09
CA TYR A 88 10.59 6.47 7.16
C TYR A 88 9.81 7.57 7.89
N ARG A 89 10.23 8.83 7.69
CA ARG A 89 9.62 10.02 8.30
C ARG A 89 9.10 11.04 7.27
N GLY A 90 9.17 10.67 5.99
CA GLY A 90 8.64 11.50 4.90
C GLY A 90 7.12 11.39 4.76
N GLU A 91 6.58 12.16 3.83
CA GLU A 91 5.16 12.11 3.51
C GLU A 91 4.76 10.75 2.92
N ILE A 92 3.64 10.22 3.37
CA ILE A 92 2.99 9.07 2.74
C ILE A 92 2.27 9.55 1.50
N MET A 93 2.84 9.29 0.35
CA MET A 93 2.23 9.57 -0.95
C MET A 93 1.82 8.27 -1.63
N VAL A 94 0.79 8.34 -2.46
CA VAL A 94 0.31 7.18 -3.21
C VAL A 94 0.48 7.43 -4.71
N SER A 95 1.36 6.64 -5.34
CA SER A 95 1.52 6.65 -6.79
C SER A 95 0.38 5.84 -7.42
N LEU A 96 -0.64 6.50 -7.98
CA LEU A 96 -1.80 5.85 -8.58
C LEU A 96 -1.67 5.79 -10.10
N HIS A 97 -1.93 4.60 -10.65
CA HIS A 97 -2.00 4.35 -12.09
C HIS A 97 -3.45 4.17 -12.52
N ASN A 98 -3.80 4.77 -13.65
CA ASN A 98 -5.11 4.61 -14.29
C ASN A 98 -5.03 3.53 -15.38
N HIS A 99 -5.50 2.33 -15.07
CA HIS A 99 -5.58 1.19 -16.01
C HIS A 99 -6.80 1.26 -16.94
N SER A 100 -7.67 2.26 -16.79
CA SER A 100 -8.86 2.42 -17.62
C SER A 100 -8.53 3.15 -18.93
N LYS A 101 -9.54 3.30 -19.79
CA LYS A 101 -9.43 4.01 -21.08
C LYS A 101 -9.86 5.48 -20.99
N GLU A 102 -10.39 5.89 -19.85
CA GLU A 102 -10.90 7.24 -19.61
C GLU A 102 -10.10 7.92 -18.52
N PRO A 103 -9.97 9.25 -18.54
CA PRO A 103 -9.33 9.97 -17.44
C PRO A 103 -10.14 9.80 -16.14
N TRP A 104 -9.44 9.72 -15.01
CA TRP A 104 -10.06 9.63 -13.69
C TRP A 104 -9.72 10.87 -12.88
N GLN A 105 -10.74 11.51 -12.32
CA GLN A 105 -10.55 12.62 -11.41
C GLN A 105 -10.64 12.16 -9.96
N ILE A 106 -9.56 12.37 -9.23
CA ILE A 106 -9.52 12.30 -7.77
C ILE A 106 -9.86 13.68 -7.25
N VAL A 107 -10.80 13.77 -6.32
CA VAL A 107 -11.15 15.01 -5.63
C VAL A 107 -10.57 14.98 -4.22
N LYS A 108 -10.20 16.14 -3.71
CA LYS A 108 -9.81 16.30 -2.31
C LYS A 108 -10.84 15.65 -1.38
N GLY A 109 -10.37 14.83 -0.46
CA GLY A 109 -11.22 14.04 0.44
C GLY A 109 -11.51 12.62 -0.05
N ASP A 110 -11.16 12.27 -1.28
CA ASP A 110 -11.31 10.91 -1.77
C ASP A 110 -10.39 9.94 -1.04
N ARG A 111 -10.92 8.77 -0.70
CA ARG A 111 -10.17 7.65 -0.15
C ARG A 111 -9.47 6.92 -1.30
N ILE A 112 -8.16 7.06 -1.40
CA ILE A 112 -7.35 6.67 -2.57
C ILE A 112 -6.62 5.33 -2.40
N ALA A 113 -6.36 4.93 -1.17
CA ALA A 113 -5.66 3.69 -0.83
C ALA A 113 -6.03 3.31 0.60
N GLN A 114 -5.47 2.19 1.07
CA GLN A 114 -5.57 1.77 2.46
C GLN A 114 -4.21 1.36 3.01
N LEU A 115 -3.95 1.71 4.26
CA LEU A 115 -2.74 1.37 4.99
C LEU A 115 -3.00 0.18 5.91
N ILE A 116 -2.17 -0.85 5.78
CA ILE A 116 -2.18 -2.04 6.66
C ILE A 116 -0.85 -2.10 7.38
N LEU A 117 -0.85 -2.36 8.69
CA LEU A 117 0.36 -2.63 9.44
C LEU A 117 0.54 -4.13 9.61
N MET A 118 1.76 -4.62 9.36
CA MET A 118 2.10 -6.03 9.51
C MET A 118 3.46 -6.20 10.20
N PRO A 119 3.62 -7.23 11.05
CA PRO A 119 4.95 -7.62 11.50
C PRO A 119 5.76 -8.21 10.34
N TYR A 120 7.07 -8.01 10.34
CA TYR A 120 7.96 -8.57 9.35
C TYR A 120 9.17 -9.22 10.00
N ILE A 121 9.83 -10.08 9.25
CA ILE A 121 11.07 -10.74 9.64
C ILE A 121 12.18 -10.19 8.74
N MET A 122 13.26 -9.71 9.35
CA MET A 122 14.51 -9.43 8.64
C MET A 122 15.31 -10.73 8.54
N ALA A 123 15.69 -11.09 7.34
CA ALA A 123 16.53 -12.26 7.09
C ALA A 123 18.01 -11.84 7.09
N ASP A 124 18.82 -12.63 7.77
CA ASP A 124 20.27 -12.64 7.54
C ASP A 124 20.54 -13.60 6.36
N PHE A 125 21.19 -13.11 5.31
CA PHE A 125 21.43 -13.89 4.10
C PHE A 125 22.85 -14.47 4.13
N ASP A 126 22.93 -15.80 4.17
CA ASP A 126 24.18 -16.52 4.08
C ASP A 126 24.33 -17.15 2.68
N GLU A 127 25.42 -16.86 2.01
CA GLU A 127 25.75 -17.47 0.72
C GLU A 127 26.12 -18.94 0.91
N THR A 128 25.54 -19.81 0.07
CA THR A 128 25.87 -21.25 0.05
C THR A 128 25.97 -21.73 -1.38
N ASP A 129 26.85 -22.70 -1.62
CA ASP A 129 26.99 -23.32 -2.93
C ASP A 129 25.81 -24.24 -3.30
N GLU A 130 25.12 -24.78 -2.32
CA GLU A 130 23.99 -25.71 -2.53
C GLU A 130 22.83 -25.42 -1.60
N LEU A 131 21.63 -25.56 -2.12
CA LEU A 131 20.37 -25.51 -1.36
C LEU A 131 19.85 -26.95 -1.13
N HIS A 132 19.16 -27.16 -0.02
CA HIS A 132 18.54 -28.43 0.26
C HIS A 132 17.49 -28.80 -0.80
N GLU A 133 17.52 -30.05 -1.26
CA GLU A 133 16.55 -30.56 -2.21
C GLU A 133 15.14 -30.61 -1.61
N THR A 134 14.12 -30.35 -2.44
CA THR A 134 12.70 -30.49 -2.08
C THR A 134 11.97 -31.24 -3.18
N GLY A 135 10.81 -31.82 -2.83
CA GLY A 135 9.96 -32.51 -3.80
C GLY A 135 9.44 -31.61 -4.94
N ARG A 136 9.47 -30.29 -4.76
CA ARG A 136 9.12 -29.32 -5.80
C ARG A 136 10.32 -28.96 -6.69
N GLY A 137 11.53 -28.98 -6.15
CA GLY A 137 12.75 -28.56 -6.84
C GLY A 137 12.60 -27.16 -7.47
N GLU A 138 12.97 -27.04 -8.73
CA GLU A 138 12.90 -25.80 -9.51
C GLU A 138 11.53 -25.52 -10.14
N GLY A 139 10.52 -26.34 -9.85
CA GLY A 139 9.18 -26.21 -10.41
C GLY A 139 8.48 -24.90 -10.02
N GLY A 140 8.17 -24.07 -11.03
CA GLY A 140 7.52 -22.78 -10.87
C GLY A 140 6.80 -22.36 -12.16
N PHE A 141 6.30 -21.12 -12.21
CA PHE A 141 5.69 -20.50 -13.40
C PHE A 141 4.62 -21.35 -14.10
N GLY A 142 3.77 -22.05 -13.31
CA GLY A 142 2.72 -22.89 -13.85
C GLY A 142 3.12 -24.34 -14.09
N SER A 143 4.25 -24.83 -13.54
CA SER A 143 4.71 -26.21 -13.63
C SER A 143 3.69 -27.24 -13.09
N THR A 144 2.73 -26.82 -12.22
CA THR A 144 1.65 -27.66 -11.68
C THR A 144 0.40 -27.69 -12.55
N GLY A 145 0.41 -27.03 -13.73
CA GLY A 145 -0.73 -27.00 -14.65
C GLY A 145 -1.85 -26.02 -14.24
N ARG A 146 -2.96 -26.07 -14.98
CA ARG A 146 -4.15 -25.24 -14.74
C ARG A 146 -5.28 -25.97 -14.04
N ASN A 147 -5.13 -27.23 -13.70
CA ASN A 147 -6.15 -28.08 -13.03
C ASN A 147 -5.60 -28.57 -11.70
#